data_b801a1a13fd7c717be3233096027da9f
#
_entry.id   b801a1a13fd7c717be3233096027da9f
#
_cell.length_a   1.000
_cell.length_b   1.000
_cell.length_c   1.000
_cell.angle_alpha   90.00
_cell.angle_beta   90.00
_cell.angle_gamma   90.00
#
_symmetry.space_group_name_H-M   'P 1'
#
loop_
_entity.id
_entity.type
_entity.pdbx_description
1 polymer ?
#
loop_
_entity_poly.entity_id
_entity_poly.type
_entity_poly.pdbx_seq_one_letter_code
_entity_poly.pdbx_strand_id
1 'polypeptide(L)'
;RYAIITGRAHVNPAAELAAALVSPKVKHHAAILEPAKVGALMRAIDAFDGFITTKLALKLAPHIFVRPGELRQAEWTEFDFAASVWRIPAAKMKMRSPHMVPLSKQSLAILAELRAFSCHSKYLFPSIRTPLRPMSENTLNVALRRLGYGHDEMTAHGFRSTASTLLNESGKWHPDAIERALAHKDIDPVRSAYHR
;
A
#
# COMPACT_ATOMS: atom_id res chain seq x y z
N ARG A 1 9.34 -5.31 -30.36
CA ARG A 1 10.23 -6.48 -30.11
C ARG A 1 9.56 -7.80 -30.49
N TYR A 2 8.31 -8.08 -30.09
CA TYR A 2 7.61 -9.34 -30.41
C TYR A 2 7.55 -9.61 -31.92
N ALA A 3 7.18 -8.61 -32.72
CA ALA A 3 7.11 -8.76 -34.19
C ALA A 3 8.46 -9.11 -34.83
N ILE A 4 9.57 -8.59 -34.28
CA ILE A 4 10.92 -8.93 -34.75
C ILE A 4 11.27 -10.37 -34.39
N ILE A 5 11.01 -10.77 -33.13
CA ILE A 5 11.28 -12.13 -32.64
C ILE A 5 10.48 -13.17 -33.44
N THR A 6 9.26 -12.84 -33.84
CA THR A 6 8.38 -13.73 -34.62
C THR A 6 8.57 -13.60 -36.14
N GLY A 7 9.58 -12.86 -36.63
CA GLY A 7 9.87 -12.67 -38.05
C GLY A 7 8.85 -11.80 -38.81
N ARG A 8 7.94 -11.14 -38.11
CA ARG A 8 6.88 -10.28 -38.72
C ARG A 8 7.35 -8.87 -39.08
N ALA A 9 8.52 -8.47 -38.57
CA ALA A 9 9.16 -7.21 -38.89
C ALA A 9 10.67 -7.36 -38.79
N HIS A 10 11.40 -6.64 -39.63
CA HIS A 10 12.88 -6.64 -39.62
C HIS A 10 13.45 -5.54 -38.71
N VAL A 11 12.72 -4.47 -38.48
CA VAL A 11 13.16 -3.31 -37.70
C VAL A 11 12.05 -2.89 -36.74
N ASN A 12 12.43 -2.27 -35.64
CA ASN A 12 11.50 -1.57 -34.76
C ASN A 12 11.39 -0.11 -35.20
N PRO A 13 10.33 0.32 -35.92
CA PRO A 13 10.20 1.71 -36.38
C PRO A 13 10.06 2.72 -35.23
N ALA A 14 9.75 2.23 -34.02
CA ALA A 14 9.62 3.10 -32.84
C ALA A 14 10.93 3.24 -32.04
N ALA A 15 12.05 2.63 -32.47
CA ALA A 15 13.30 2.70 -31.73
C ALA A 15 13.81 4.15 -31.59
N GLU A 16 13.74 4.90 -32.65
CA GLU A 16 14.22 6.30 -32.70
C GLU A 16 13.25 7.30 -32.05
N LEU A 17 11.97 6.89 -31.82
CA LEU A 17 10.97 7.78 -31.23
C LEU A 17 11.22 8.07 -29.75
N ALA A 18 12.01 7.24 -29.07
CA ALA A 18 12.30 7.43 -27.64
C ALA A 18 12.93 8.81 -27.33
N ALA A 19 13.76 9.32 -28.24
CA ALA A 19 14.41 10.63 -28.11
C ALA A 19 13.48 11.81 -28.46
N ALA A 20 12.45 11.56 -29.29
CA ALA A 20 11.48 12.56 -29.73
C ALA A 20 10.27 12.66 -28.81
N LEU A 21 10.02 11.66 -27.96
CA LEU A 21 8.90 11.63 -27.03
C LEU A 21 9.21 12.47 -25.78
N VAL A 22 8.33 13.43 -25.49
CA VAL A 22 8.39 14.17 -24.25
C VAL A 22 8.03 13.22 -23.11
N SER A 23 8.97 13.02 -22.19
CA SER A 23 8.70 12.21 -20.98
C SER A 23 7.56 12.83 -20.17
N PRO A 24 6.52 12.08 -19.82
CA PRO A 24 5.45 12.62 -19.01
C PRO A 24 6.00 13.07 -17.64
N LYS A 25 5.57 14.23 -17.17
CA LYS A 25 5.89 14.68 -15.81
C LYS A 25 5.34 13.65 -14.81
N VAL A 26 6.22 13.04 -14.04
CA VAL A 26 5.82 12.12 -12.98
C VAL A 26 5.06 12.92 -11.92
N LYS A 27 3.77 12.63 -11.76
CA LYS A 27 2.96 13.17 -10.66
C LYS A 27 3.00 12.18 -9.50
N HIS A 28 3.62 12.58 -8.40
CA HIS A 28 3.61 11.79 -7.17
C HIS A 28 2.19 11.70 -6.59
N HIS A 29 1.90 10.61 -5.88
CA HIS A 29 0.65 10.49 -5.16
C HIS A 29 0.56 11.54 -4.06
N ALA A 30 -0.57 12.22 -3.98
CA ALA A 30 -0.80 13.22 -2.95
C ALA A 30 -0.75 12.60 -1.56
N ALA A 31 -0.03 13.28 -0.66
CA ALA A 31 0.22 12.82 0.70
C ALA A 31 0.34 14.02 1.65
N ILE A 32 -0.18 13.87 2.85
CA ILE A 32 -0.06 14.88 3.91
C ILE A 32 1.27 14.62 4.63
N LEU A 33 2.16 15.59 4.64
CA LEU A 33 3.50 15.47 5.23
C LEU A 33 3.63 16.25 6.55
N GLU A 34 2.70 17.14 6.85
CA GLU A 34 2.70 17.95 8.05
C GLU A 34 2.09 17.15 9.23
N PRO A 35 2.83 16.92 10.34
CA PRO A 35 2.36 16.08 11.45
C PRO A 35 1.02 16.52 12.05
N ALA A 36 0.77 17.82 12.16
CA ALA A 36 -0.50 18.35 12.69
C ALA A 36 -1.68 17.95 11.81
N LYS A 37 -1.52 18.02 10.47
CA LYS A 37 -2.53 17.61 9.50
C LYS A 37 -2.72 16.10 9.46
N VAL A 38 -1.64 15.31 9.65
CA VAL A 38 -1.75 13.85 9.82
C VAL A 38 -2.58 13.53 11.05
N GLY A 39 -2.36 14.23 12.17
CA GLY A 39 -3.20 14.08 13.37
C GLY A 39 -4.67 14.41 13.11
N ALA A 40 -4.95 15.46 12.32
CA ALA A 40 -6.32 15.81 11.91
C ALA A 40 -6.95 14.71 11.05
N LEU A 41 -6.20 14.16 10.08
CA LEU A 41 -6.64 13.03 9.26
C LEU A 41 -6.98 11.81 10.13
N MET A 42 -6.15 11.46 11.11
CA MET A 42 -6.42 10.33 12.01
C MET A 42 -7.73 10.52 12.79
N ARG A 43 -7.97 11.72 13.33
CA ARG A 43 -9.24 12.03 14.02
C ARG A 43 -10.43 11.98 13.06
N ALA A 44 -10.29 12.45 11.83
CA ALA A 44 -11.33 12.35 10.82
C ALA A 44 -11.65 10.89 10.47
N ILE A 45 -10.64 10.03 10.36
CA ILE A 45 -10.83 8.58 10.15
C ILE A 45 -11.55 7.95 11.36
N ASP A 46 -11.22 8.34 12.57
CA ASP A 46 -11.91 7.86 13.77
C ASP A 46 -13.39 8.29 13.81
N ALA A 47 -13.70 9.44 13.26
CA ALA A 47 -15.08 9.94 13.14
C ALA A 47 -15.84 9.43 11.89
N PHE A 48 -15.18 8.65 11.00
CA PHE A 48 -15.81 8.17 9.77
C PHE A 48 -17.04 7.31 10.05
N ASP A 49 -18.20 7.71 9.51
CA ASP A 49 -19.51 7.09 9.71
C ASP A 49 -19.92 6.09 8.61
N GLY A 50 -18.99 5.70 7.74
CA GLY A 50 -19.23 4.74 6.67
C GLY A 50 -19.10 3.29 7.15
N PHE A 51 -19.01 2.37 6.17
CA PHE A 51 -18.86 0.95 6.47
C PHE A 51 -17.67 0.68 7.40
N ILE A 52 -17.92 -0.09 8.47
CA ILE A 52 -16.94 -0.37 9.52
C ILE A 52 -15.65 -1.01 8.95
N THR A 53 -15.76 -1.92 7.98
CA THR A 53 -14.59 -2.54 7.33
C THR A 53 -13.75 -1.52 6.57
N THR A 54 -14.37 -0.49 5.96
CA THR A 54 -13.66 0.61 5.30
C THR A 54 -12.97 1.51 6.32
N LYS A 55 -13.65 1.83 7.42
CA LYS A 55 -13.08 2.60 8.54
C LYS A 55 -11.84 1.91 9.10
N LEU A 56 -11.95 0.62 9.40
CA LEU A 56 -10.83 -0.16 9.96
C LEU A 56 -9.68 -0.32 8.96
N ALA A 57 -9.95 -0.39 7.65
CA ALA A 57 -8.92 -0.38 6.64
C ALA A 57 -8.17 0.97 6.59
N LEU A 58 -8.88 2.10 6.70
CA LEU A 58 -8.26 3.43 6.81
C LEU A 58 -7.45 3.59 8.09
N LYS A 59 -7.94 3.05 9.22
CA LYS A 59 -7.21 3.05 10.51
C LYS A 59 -5.94 2.20 10.43
N LEU A 60 -5.98 1.07 9.73
CA LEU A 60 -4.85 0.16 9.63
C LEU A 60 -3.75 0.67 8.69
N ALA A 61 -4.13 1.34 7.57
CA ALA A 61 -3.21 1.76 6.53
C ALA A 61 -1.97 2.53 7.03
N PRO A 62 -2.07 3.51 7.96
CA PRO A 62 -0.93 4.26 8.46
C PRO A 62 0.00 3.47 9.40
N HIS A 63 -0.38 2.25 9.80
CA HIS A 63 0.42 1.42 10.71
C HIS A 63 1.24 0.34 10.00
N ILE A 64 0.92 0.00 8.76
CA ILE A 64 1.49 -1.18 8.08
C ILE A 64 2.22 -0.85 6.78
N PHE A 65 2.07 0.35 6.24
CA PHE A 65 2.76 0.92 5.07
C PHE A 65 2.74 0.07 3.79
N VAL A 66 1.88 -0.93 3.68
CA VAL A 66 1.72 -1.75 2.47
C VAL A 66 1.00 -0.97 1.36
N ARG A 67 1.09 -1.43 0.12
CA ARG A 67 0.36 -0.81 -0.98
C ARG A 67 -1.14 -1.01 -0.81
N PRO A 68 -1.99 -0.04 -1.24
CA PRO A 68 -3.46 -0.19 -1.13
C PRO A 68 -3.99 -1.47 -1.79
N GLY A 69 -3.35 -1.94 -2.87
CA GLY A 69 -3.69 -3.20 -3.51
C GLY A 69 -3.39 -4.43 -2.66
N GLU A 70 -2.28 -4.39 -1.91
CA GLU A 70 -1.89 -5.44 -0.96
C GLU A 70 -2.86 -5.45 0.23
N LEU A 71 -3.13 -4.28 0.83
CA LEU A 71 -4.05 -4.13 1.95
C LEU A 71 -5.44 -4.68 1.62
N ARG A 72 -6.04 -4.24 0.51
CA ARG A 72 -7.41 -4.66 0.15
C ARG A 72 -7.54 -6.16 -0.12
N GLN A 73 -6.45 -6.81 -0.58
CA GLN A 73 -6.42 -8.24 -0.91
C GLN A 73 -5.91 -9.11 0.26
N ALA A 74 -5.67 -8.52 1.43
CA ALA A 74 -5.22 -9.27 2.61
C ALA A 74 -6.21 -10.38 2.99
N GLU A 75 -5.67 -11.56 3.29
CA GLU A 75 -6.43 -12.73 3.72
C GLU A 75 -6.07 -13.10 5.16
N TRP A 76 -7.04 -13.57 5.94
CA TRP A 76 -6.83 -13.94 7.35
C TRP A 76 -5.74 -15.01 7.53
N THR A 77 -5.58 -15.90 6.56
CA THR A 77 -4.55 -16.96 6.55
C THR A 77 -3.12 -16.46 6.44
N GLU A 78 -2.93 -15.20 6.07
CA GLU A 78 -1.61 -14.59 5.93
C GLU A 78 -1.07 -14.02 7.26
N PHE A 79 -1.90 -13.98 8.31
CA PHE A 79 -1.59 -13.36 9.59
C PHE A 79 -1.20 -14.40 10.64
N ASP A 80 0.01 -14.26 11.15
CA ASP A 80 0.51 -14.98 12.31
C ASP A 80 0.36 -14.07 13.53
N PHE A 81 -0.77 -14.22 14.25
CA PHE A 81 -1.08 -13.39 15.40
C PHE A 81 -0.17 -13.70 16.60
N ALA A 82 0.33 -14.93 16.73
CA ALA A 82 1.23 -15.30 17.80
C ALA A 82 2.61 -14.65 17.61
N ALA A 83 3.10 -14.63 16.38
CA ALA A 83 4.34 -13.94 16.02
C ALA A 83 4.15 -12.44 15.77
N SER A 84 2.91 -11.91 15.76
CA SER A 84 2.60 -10.53 15.41
C SER A 84 3.15 -10.12 14.04
N VAL A 85 2.93 -10.94 13.02
CA VAL A 85 3.45 -10.74 11.66
C VAL A 85 2.38 -11.01 10.62
N TRP A 86 2.28 -10.17 9.61
CA TRP A 86 1.57 -10.43 8.36
C TRP A 86 2.56 -10.87 7.28
N ARG A 87 2.37 -12.06 6.71
CA ARG A 87 3.21 -12.65 5.67
C ARG A 87 2.51 -12.54 4.31
N ILE A 88 2.92 -11.56 3.50
CA ILE A 88 2.34 -11.35 2.17
C ILE A 88 3.03 -12.28 1.18
N PRO A 89 2.30 -13.19 0.51
CA PRO A 89 2.88 -14.09 -0.48
C PRO A 89 3.46 -13.36 -1.69
N ALA A 90 4.53 -13.88 -2.28
CA ALA A 90 5.17 -13.31 -3.46
C ALA A 90 4.19 -13.08 -4.64
N ALA A 91 3.19 -13.95 -4.80
CA ALA A 91 2.18 -13.84 -5.85
C ALA A 91 1.33 -12.56 -5.75
N LYS A 92 1.15 -12.01 -4.54
CA LYS A 92 0.40 -10.76 -4.29
C LYS A 92 1.29 -9.52 -4.38
N MET A 93 2.61 -9.67 -4.40
CA MET A 93 3.57 -8.57 -4.40
C MET A 93 3.92 -8.11 -5.81
N LYS A 94 3.92 -6.79 -6.04
CA LYS A 94 4.34 -6.20 -7.33
C LYS A 94 5.74 -6.69 -7.77
N MET A 95 6.64 -6.89 -6.80
CA MET A 95 8.03 -7.30 -7.07
C MET A 95 8.23 -8.81 -6.99
N ARG A 96 7.16 -9.61 -6.84
CA ARG A 96 7.19 -11.08 -6.75
C ARG A 96 8.19 -11.62 -5.73
N SER A 97 8.40 -10.90 -4.65
CA SER A 97 9.17 -11.32 -3.48
C SER A 97 8.24 -11.31 -2.26
N PRO A 98 8.26 -12.30 -1.37
CA PRO A 98 7.41 -12.28 -0.18
C PRO A 98 7.79 -11.11 0.70
N HIS A 99 6.81 -10.59 1.45
CA HIS A 99 7.04 -9.47 2.36
C HIS A 99 6.49 -9.78 3.74
N MET A 100 7.28 -9.50 4.77
CA MET A 100 6.88 -9.62 6.17
C MET A 100 6.63 -8.25 6.76
N VAL A 101 5.42 -8.04 7.28
CA VAL A 101 4.99 -6.79 7.91
C VAL A 101 4.84 -7.04 9.42
N PRO A 102 5.71 -6.47 10.26
CA PRO A 102 5.52 -6.51 11.71
C PRO A 102 4.24 -5.78 12.11
N LEU A 103 3.48 -6.38 13.02
CA LEU A 103 2.22 -5.81 13.49
C LEU A 103 2.42 -5.16 14.85
N SER A 104 2.19 -3.85 14.93
CA SER A 104 2.18 -3.11 16.18
C SER A 104 0.99 -3.51 17.07
N LYS A 105 1.03 -3.16 18.36
CA LYS A 105 -0.10 -3.35 19.27
C LYS A 105 -1.38 -2.69 18.73
N GLN A 106 -1.25 -1.52 18.12
CA GLN A 106 -2.35 -0.79 17.50
C GLN A 106 -2.93 -1.56 16.30
N SER A 107 -2.05 -2.09 15.42
CA SER A 107 -2.48 -2.92 14.29
C SER A 107 -3.23 -4.17 14.76
N LEU A 108 -2.72 -4.84 15.79
CA LEU A 108 -3.36 -6.03 16.37
C LEU A 108 -4.73 -5.71 16.96
N ALA A 109 -4.88 -4.58 17.65
CA ALA A 109 -6.17 -4.13 18.20
C ALA A 109 -7.20 -3.87 17.07
N ILE A 110 -6.78 -3.19 16.00
CA ILE A 110 -7.63 -2.95 14.82
C ILE A 110 -8.04 -4.28 14.16
N LEU A 111 -7.11 -5.21 14.02
CA LEU A 111 -7.38 -6.53 13.43
C LEU A 111 -8.31 -7.37 14.31
N ALA A 112 -8.18 -7.29 15.63
CA ALA A 112 -9.09 -7.96 16.56
C ALA A 112 -10.53 -7.42 16.45
N GLU A 113 -10.70 -6.09 16.37
CA GLU A 113 -11.99 -5.45 16.11
C GLU A 113 -12.55 -5.88 14.75
N LEU A 114 -11.73 -5.86 13.70
CA LEU A 114 -12.13 -6.22 12.34
C LEU A 114 -12.65 -7.66 12.25
N ARG A 115 -12.11 -8.57 13.04
CA ARG A 115 -12.47 -9.99 13.04
C ARG A 115 -13.96 -10.21 13.32
N ALA A 116 -14.56 -9.38 14.15
CA ALA A 116 -16.01 -9.45 14.44
C ALA A 116 -16.89 -9.19 13.19
N PHE A 117 -16.37 -8.47 12.21
CA PHE A 117 -17.14 -8.04 11.03
C PHE A 117 -16.81 -8.83 9.76
N SER A 118 -15.65 -9.47 9.67
CA SER A 118 -15.19 -10.11 8.42
C SER A 118 -14.62 -11.52 8.56
N CYS A 119 -14.73 -12.15 9.73
CA CYS A 119 -14.22 -13.52 9.94
C CYS A 119 -14.90 -14.59 9.06
N HIS A 120 -16.09 -14.31 8.52
CA HIS A 120 -16.84 -15.16 7.61
C HIS A 120 -16.33 -15.11 6.17
N SER A 121 -15.45 -14.18 5.85
CA SER A 121 -14.76 -14.06 4.56
C SER A 121 -13.31 -14.51 4.69
N LYS A 122 -12.71 -14.99 3.59
CA LYS A 122 -11.26 -15.19 3.56
C LYS A 122 -10.50 -13.86 3.60
N TYR A 123 -11.12 -12.78 3.09
CA TYR A 123 -10.51 -11.44 3.05
C TYR A 123 -10.74 -10.68 4.35
N LEU A 124 -9.74 -9.93 4.79
CA LEU A 124 -9.90 -8.98 5.90
C LEU A 124 -10.95 -7.91 5.57
N PHE A 125 -10.89 -7.42 4.35
CA PHE A 125 -11.72 -6.32 3.85
C PHE A 125 -12.57 -6.79 2.66
N PRO A 126 -13.63 -7.56 2.92
CA PRO A 126 -14.51 -8.03 1.85
C PRO A 126 -15.28 -6.88 1.22
N SER A 127 -15.74 -7.10 0.00
CA SER A 127 -16.68 -6.20 -0.67
C SER A 127 -18.01 -6.16 0.09
N ILE A 128 -18.62 -4.98 0.18
CA ILE A 128 -19.96 -4.81 0.75
C ILE A 128 -21.06 -5.57 0.00
N ARG A 129 -20.79 -5.97 -1.25
CA ARG A 129 -21.75 -6.70 -2.10
C ARG A 129 -21.63 -8.20 -1.98
N THR A 130 -20.45 -8.72 -1.62
CA THR A 130 -20.18 -10.16 -1.52
C THR A 130 -18.91 -10.42 -0.69
N PRO A 131 -18.94 -11.42 0.21
CA PRO A 131 -17.76 -11.80 0.99
C PRO A 131 -16.70 -12.56 0.15
N LEU A 132 -17.04 -12.95 -1.09
CA LEU A 132 -16.18 -13.72 -1.98
C LEU A 132 -15.13 -12.89 -2.72
N ARG A 133 -15.20 -11.57 -2.62
CA ARG A 133 -14.26 -10.64 -3.28
C ARG A 133 -13.76 -9.60 -2.28
N PRO A 134 -12.53 -9.11 -2.43
CA PRO A 134 -12.04 -8.01 -1.61
C PRO A 134 -12.77 -6.72 -1.96
N MET A 135 -12.68 -5.70 -1.10
CA MET A 135 -13.17 -4.35 -1.38
C MET A 135 -12.58 -3.82 -2.69
N SER A 136 -13.30 -2.90 -3.34
CA SER A 136 -12.83 -2.32 -4.61
C SER A 136 -11.57 -1.47 -4.42
N GLU A 137 -10.78 -1.31 -5.48
CA GLU A 137 -9.53 -0.54 -5.47
C GLU A 137 -9.73 0.91 -5.04
N ASN A 138 -10.89 1.47 -5.36
CA ASN A 138 -11.18 2.87 -5.09
C ASN A 138 -11.86 3.11 -3.74
N THR A 139 -12.21 2.08 -2.98
CA THR A 139 -12.99 2.21 -1.74
C THR A 139 -12.33 3.17 -0.75
N LEU A 140 -11.02 3.03 -0.51
CA LEU A 140 -10.31 3.90 0.44
C LEU A 140 -10.21 5.35 -0.06
N ASN A 141 -9.99 5.55 -1.36
CA ASN A 141 -9.97 6.89 -1.94
C ASN A 141 -11.34 7.57 -1.87
N VAL A 142 -12.43 6.84 -2.15
CA VAL A 142 -13.79 7.36 -1.99
C VAL A 142 -14.06 7.74 -0.53
N ALA A 143 -13.63 6.93 0.42
CA ALA A 143 -13.78 7.23 1.84
C ALA A 143 -12.99 8.50 2.24
N LEU A 144 -11.75 8.67 1.75
CA LEU A 144 -10.99 9.90 1.95
C LEU A 144 -11.69 11.12 1.36
N ARG A 145 -12.32 11.01 0.16
CA ARG A 145 -13.16 12.09 -0.43
C ARG A 145 -14.32 12.43 0.47
N ARG A 146 -15.02 11.44 1.03
CA ARG A 146 -16.12 11.67 1.97
C ARG A 146 -15.67 12.36 3.27
N LEU A 147 -14.42 12.15 3.68
CA LEU A 147 -13.82 12.87 4.81
C LEU A 147 -13.35 14.29 4.45
N GLY A 148 -13.54 14.75 3.19
CA GLY A 148 -13.19 16.09 2.74
C GLY A 148 -11.79 16.22 2.12
N TYR A 149 -10.98 15.16 2.09
CA TYR A 149 -9.63 15.23 1.51
C TYR A 149 -9.66 15.12 -0.01
N GLY A 150 -9.16 16.12 -0.74
CA GLY A 150 -9.06 16.16 -2.19
C GLY A 150 -8.09 15.10 -2.76
N HIS A 151 -8.24 14.77 -4.06
CA HIS A 151 -7.36 13.81 -4.74
C HIS A 151 -5.92 14.33 -4.88
N ASP A 152 -5.72 15.61 -4.75
CA ASP A 152 -4.46 16.36 -4.75
C ASP A 152 -3.91 16.60 -3.33
N GLU A 153 -4.67 16.26 -2.29
CA GLU A 153 -4.31 16.43 -0.89
C GLU A 153 -3.93 15.09 -0.25
N MET A 154 -4.76 14.06 -0.37
CA MET A 154 -4.49 12.75 0.21
C MET A 154 -5.07 11.61 -0.62
N THR A 155 -4.30 10.54 -0.78
CA THR A 155 -4.73 9.29 -1.41
C THR A 155 -4.43 8.09 -0.51
N ALA A 156 -5.05 6.96 -0.78
CA ALA A 156 -4.72 5.71 -0.07
C ALA A 156 -3.22 5.33 -0.21
N HIS A 157 -2.58 5.66 -1.33
CA HIS A 157 -1.14 5.50 -1.50
C HIS A 157 -0.33 6.55 -0.73
N GLY A 158 -0.92 7.71 -0.48
CA GLY A 158 -0.32 8.80 0.28
C GLY A 158 0.10 8.41 1.68
N PHE A 159 -0.57 7.45 2.35
CA PHE A 159 -0.13 6.93 3.66
C PHE A 159 1.32 6.42 3.63
N ARG A 160 1.73 5.78 2.55
CA ARG A 160 3.12 5.30 2.39
C ARG A 160 4.09 6.45 2.22
N SER A 161 3.73 7.45 1.40
CA SER A 161 4.55 8.64 1.19
C SER A 161 4.69 9.45 2.48
N THR A 162 3.59 9.63 3.23
CA THR A 162 3.58 10.23 4.57
C THR A 162 4.53 9.49 5.51
N ALA A 163 4.41 8.16 5.59
CA ALA A 163 5.26 7.34 6.44
C ALA A 163 6.74 7.45 6.04
N SER A 164 7.06 7.29 4.76
CA SER A 164 8.42 7.40 4.25
C SER A 164 9.05 8.74 4.63
N THR A 165 8.37 9.85 4.34
CA THR A 165 8.89 11.19 4.61
C THR A 165 9.06 11.42 6.10
N LEU A 166 8.02 11.22 6.91
CA LEU A 166 8.08 11.54 8.35
C LEU A 166 9.04 10.63 9.13
N LEU A 167 9.16 9.37 8.75
CA LEU A 167 10.13 8.46 9.39
C LEU A 167 11.56 8.86 9.05
N ASN A 168 11.86 9.21 7.79
CA ASN A 168 13.19 9.68 7.40
C ASN A 168 13.52 11.02 8.08
N GLU A 169 12.60 11.99 8.09
CA GLU A 169 12.80 13.29 8.73
C GLU A 169 12.96 13.20 10.24
N SER A 170 12.35 12.18 10.88
CA SER A 170 12.49 11.99 12.33
C SER A 170 13.92 11.65 12.78
N GLY A 171 14.75 11.10 11.87
CA GLY A 171 16.10 10.64 12.18
C GLY A 171 16.20 9.50 13.20
N LYS A 172 15.05 8.92 13.62
CA LYS A 172 14.98 7.88 14.66
C LYS A 172 15.21 6.46 14.14
N TRP A 173 15.08 6.27 12.83
CA TRP A 173 15.12 4.95 12.21
C TRP A 173 16.16 4.92 11.10
N HIS A 174 16.85 3.79 10.98
CA HIS A 174 17.79 3.61 9.88
C HIS A 174 17.03 3.62 8.54
N PRO A 175 17.51 4.35 7.50
CA PRO A 175 16.83 4.41 6.20
C PRO A 175 16.49 3.05 5.61
N ASP A 176 17.40 2.07 5.71
CA ASP A 176 17.17 0.72 5.20
C ASP A 176 16.00 0.01 5.92
N ALA A 177 15.74 0.31 7.18
CA ALA A 177 14.59 -0.24 7.90
C ALA A 177 13.28 0.35 7.36
N ILE A 178 13.28 1.64 7.00
CA ILE A 178 12.12 2.31 6.39
C ILE A 178 11.87 1.72 5.00
N GLU A 179 12.90 1.58 4.17
CA GLU A 179 12.79 1.01 2.82
C GLU A 179 12.29 -0.45 2.84
N ARG A 180 12.74 -1.25 3.81
CA ARG A 180 12.22 -2.62 4.04
C ARG A 180 10.76 -2.62 4.44
N ALA A 181 10.35 -1.76 5.38
CA ALA A 181 8.95 -1.64 5.79
C ALA A 181 8.03 -1.25 4.63
N LEU A 182 8.55 -0.47 3.68
CA LEU A 182 7.87 -0.08 2.44
C LEU A 182 7.96 -1.14 1.33
N ALA A 183 8.64 -2.27 1.53
CA ALA A 183 8.92 -3.27 0.49
C ALA A 183 9.51 -2.63 -0.78
N HIS A 184 10.41 -1.68 -0.63
CA HIS A 184 11.20 -1.14 -1.73
C HIS A 184 12.40 -2.07 -1.98
N LYS A 185 12.79 -2.25 -3.24
CA LYS A 185 14.02 -2.98 -3.57
C LYS A 185 15.21 -2.08 -3.30
N ASP A 186 16.26 -2.69 -2.74
CA ASP A 186 17.57 -2.07 -2.77
C ASP A 186 17.95 -1.74 -4.22
N ILE A 187 18.27 -0.48 -4.46
CA ILE A 187 18.72 0.00 -5.79
C ILE A 187 20.12 -0.55 -6.06
N ASP A 188 20.88 -0.85 -5.01
CA ASP A 188 22.24 -1.40 -5.11
C ASP A 188 22.21 -2.95 -5.05
N PRO A 189 22.59 -3.65 -6.15
CA PRO A 189 22.64 -5.10 -6.18
C PRO A 189 23.58 -5.70 -5.13
N VAL A 190 24.64 -4.97 -4.75
CA VAL A 190 25.61 -5.41 -3.74
C VAL A 190 24.96 -5.38 -2.36
N ARG A 191 24.27 -4.29 -2.00
CA ARG A 191 23.47 -4.20 -0.76
C ARG A 191 22.40 -5.28 -0.68
N SER A 192 21.71 -5.54 -1.77
CA SER A 192 20.67 -6.58 -1.86
C SER A 192 21.19 -7.98 -1.52
N ALA A 193 22.46 -8.28 -1.81
CA ALA A 193 23.08 -9.57 -1.50
C ALA A 193 23.37 -9.77 0.00
N TYR A 194 23.61 -8.69 0.74
CA TYR A 194 23.90 -8.72 2.18
C TYR A 194 22.62 -8.64 3.06
N HIS A 195 21.47 -8.38 2.48
CA HIS A 195 20.20 -8.16 3.17
C HIS A 195 19.17 -9.28 2.95
N ARG A 196 19.65 -10.55 2.98
CA ARG A 196 18.77 -11.74 2.96
C ARG A 196 18.19 -12.06 4.33
#